data_da12342f2124140e43000eca219c5ffa
#
_entry.id   da12342f2124140e43000eca219c5ffa
#
_cell.length_a   1.000
_cell.length_b   1.000
_cell.length_c   1.000
_cell.angle_alpha   90.00
_cell.angle_beta   90.00
_cell.angle_gamma   90.00
#
_symmetry.space_group_name_H-M   'P 1'
#
loop_
_entity.id
_entity.type
_entity.pdbx_description
1 polymer ?
#
loop_
_entity_poly.entity_id
_entity_poly.type
_entity_poly.pdbx_seq_one_letter_code
_entity_poly.pdbx_strand_id
1 'polypeptide(L)'
;MKTIRQTLIRALLVSXLAASASPAFAFNEEANYNACILRSLSNTWNRNVVEILRGACDRLYRQWSMLSPSDKAFNECLLQNLPGVQSSAAIGPVMSACRRQSADSMHFD
;
A
#
# COMPACT_ATOMS: atom_id res chain seq x y z
N MET A 1 -41.42 -31.07 18.97
CA MET A 1 -41.74 -30.44 18.06
C MET A 1 -41.25 -29.11 17.98
N LYS A 2 -41.27 -28.35 18.95
CA LYS A 2 -40.83 -27.07 18.84
C LYS A 2 -39.41 -26.92 18.57
N THR A 3 -38.61 -27.77 19.01
CA THR A 3 -37.21 -27.70 18.84
C THR A 3 -36.80 -27.72 17.40
N ILE A 4 -37.56 -28.39 16.63
CA ILE A 4 -37.23 -28.54 15.25
C ILE A 4 -37.29 -27.23 14.54
N ARG A 5 -38.23 -26.43 14.87
CA ARG A 5 -38.37 -25.22 14.20
C ARG A 5 -37.26 -24.31 14.51
N GLN A 6 -36.80 -24.32 15.71
CA GLN A 6 -35.75 -23.43 16.05
C GLN A 6 -34.50 -23.77 15.33
N THR A 7 -34.30 -25.02 15.13
CA THR A 7 -33.09 -25.42 14.47
C THR A 7 -33.06 -24.92 13.06
N LEU A 8 -34.18 -24.93 12.42
CA LEU A 8 -34.21 -24.47 11.07
C LEU A 8 -33.90 -23.02 10.98
N ILE A 9 -34.37 -22.28 11.89
CA ILE A 9 -34.16 -20.88 11.87
C ILE A 9 -32.69 -20.56 12.01
N ARG A 10 -32.01 -21.25 12.83
CA ARG A 10 -30.64 -20.96 13.01
C ARG A 10 -29.86 -21.27 11.79
N ALA A 11 -30.19 -22.27 11.11
CA ALA A 11 -29.48 -22.64 9.93
C ALA A 11 -29.57 -21.56 8.91
N LEU A 12 -30.69 -20.92 8.82
CA LEU A 12 -30.84 -19.91 7.84
C LEU A 12 -29.98 -18.73 8.14
N LEU A 13 -29.83 -18.40 9.37
CA LEU A 13 -29.06 -17.30 9.71
C LEU A 13 -27.60 -17.46 9.34
N VAL A 14 -27.15 -18.63 9.51
CA VAL A 14 -25.78 -18.89 9.25
C VAL A 14 -25.46 -18.66 7.79
N SER A 15 -26.34 -19.06 6.99
CA SER A 15 -26.07 -18.94 5.62
C SER A 15 -25.85 -17.49 5.18
N UNK A 16 -26.43 -16.78 5.76
CA UNK A 16 -26.37 -15.70 5.38
C UNK A 16 -25.32 -15.02 5.50
N LEU A 17 -24.77 -15.26 6.40
CA LEU A 17 -23.67 -14.53 6.62
C LEU A 17 -22.56 -14.82 5.72
N ALA A 18 -22.46 -15.96 5.30
CA ALA A 18 -21.36 -16.34 4.52
C ALA A 18 -21.27 -15.59 3.24
N ALA A 19 -22.36 -15.17 2.76
CA ALA A 19 -22.32 -14.58 1.49
C ALA A 19 -21.73 -13.22 1.41
N SER A 20 -21.60 -12.60 2.48
CA SER A 20 -21.23 -11.28 2.35
C SER A 20 -19.82 -10.99 2.22
N ALA A 21 -19.00 -11.85 2.25
CA ALA A 21 -17.75 -11.55 2.35
C ALA A 21 -17.15 -11.19 1.17
N SER A 22 -16.64 -10.80 0.64
CA SER A 22 -16.03 -10.72 -0.19
C SER A 22 -15.24 -10.20 -1.06
N PRO A 23 -15.36 -10.10 -1.79
CA PRO A 23 -14.50 -9.87 -2.73
C PRO A 23 -14.15 -8.58 -2.98
N ALA A 24 -14.78 -7.78 -2.43
CA ALA A 24 -14.59 -6.54 -2.82
C ALA A 24 -13.25 -5.98 -2.81
N PHE A 25 -12.41 -6.32 -1.90
CA PHE A 25 -11.24 -5.61 -1.87
C PHE A 25 -10.16 -6.20 -2.64
N ALA A 26 -10.40 -7.13 -3.36
CA ALA A 26 -9.39 -7.76 -4.10
C ALA A 26 -8.74 -6.85 -5.08
N PHE A 27 -9.40 -5.93 -5.62
CA PHE A 27 -8.80 -5.16 -6.58
C PHE A 27 -8.95 -3.75 -6.35
N ASN A 28 -8.91 -3.24 -5.24
CA ASN A 28 -9.16 -1.90 -5.04
C ASN A 28 -7.87 -1.12 -5.13
N GLU A 29 -7.38 -0.95 -6.30
CA GLU A 29 -6.21 -0.21 -6.55
C GLU A 29 -6.34 1.22 -6.04
N GLU A 30 -7.48 1.81 -6.18
CA GLU A 30 -7.68 3.16 -5.75
C GLU A 30 -7.65 3.27 -4.23
N ALA A 31 -8.21 2.32 -3.54
CA ALA A 31 -8.18 2.34 -2.10
C ALA A 31 -6.75 2.16 -1.59
N ASN A 32 -5.98 1.33 -2.25
CA ASN A 32 -4.61 1.12 -1.86
C ASN A 32 -3.76 2.36 -2.12
N TYR A 33 -4.02 3.04 -3.22
CA TYR A 33 -3.33 4.27 -3.50
C TYR A 33 -3.68 5.31 -2.44
N ASN A 34 -4.93 5.43 -2.10
CA ASN A 34 -5.35 6.40 -1.11
C ASN A 34 -4.76 6.10 0.26
N ALA A 35 -4.68 4.84 0.62
CA ALA A 35 -4.08 4.48 1.89
C ALA A 35 -2.59 4.85 1.90
N CYS A 36 -1.92 4.68 0.78
CA CYS A 36 -0.52 5.06 0.67
C CYS A 36 -0.36 6.56 0.88
N ILE A 37 -1.22 7.35 0.26
CA ILE A 37 -1.18 8.79 0.38
C ILE A 37 -1.39 9.20 1.83
N LEU A 38 -2.38 8.62 2.47
CA LEU A 38 -2.67 9.01 3.83
C LEU A 38 -1.54 8.64 4.78
N ARG A 39 -0.97 7.46 4.59
CA ARG A 39 0.09 7.04 5.46
C ARG A 39 1.34 7.87 5.24
N SER A 40 1.64 8.22 4.02
CA SER A 40 2.90 8.84 3.70
C SER A 40 2.92 10.32 3.90
N LEU A 41 1.79 10.98 3.64
CA LEU A 41 1.77 12.42 3.66
C LEU A 41 1.26 13.07 4.91
N SER A 42 0.68 12.31 5.80
CA SER A 42 -0.01 12.92 6.93
C SER A 42 0.92 13.75 7.81
N ASN A 43 2.19 13.43 7.90
CA ASN A 43 3.07 14.22 8.70
C ASN A 43 4.20 14.78 7.87
N THR A 44 3.96 15.03 6.61
CA THR A 44 4.98 15.47 5.70
C THR A 44 4.67 16.87 5.20
N TRP A 45 5.50 17.83 5.55
CA TRP A 45 5.22 19.19 5.20
C TRP A 45 6.08 19.77 4.12
N ASN A 46 7.20 19.19 3.80
CA ASN A 46 8.08 19.70 2.77
C ASN A 46 7.47 19.41 1.41
N ARG A 47 7.26 20.46 0.62
CA ARG A 47 6.57 20.27 -0.64
C ARG A 47 7.29 19.31 -1.58
N ASN A 48 8.60 19.34 -1.62
CA ASN A 48 9.32 18.45 -2.52
C ASN A 48 9.19 17.00 -2.06
N VAL A 49 9.22 16.77 -0.77
CA VAL A 49 9.03 15.43 -0.25
C VAL A 49 7.63 14.94 -0.56
N VAL A 50 6.64 15.81 -0.44
CA VAL A 50 5.27 15.43 -0.74
C VAL A 50 5.15 14.96 -2.18
N GLU A 51 5.77 15.67 -3.12
CA GLU A 51 5.66 15.29 -4.51
C GLU A 51 6.35 13.96 -4.79
N ILE A 52 7.48 13.71 -4.16
CA ILE A 52 8.17 12.46 -4.35
C ILE A 52 7.34 11.30 -3.80
N LEU A 53 6.74 11.50 -2.63
CA LEU A 53 5.94 10.44 -2.04
C LEU A 53 4.68 10.18 -2.85
N ARG A 54 4.07 11.23 -3.38
CA ARG A 54 2.90 11.01 -4.21
C ARG A 54 3.27 10.19 -5.43
N GLY A 55 4.41 10.48 -6.04
CA GLY A 55 4.87 9.72 -7.18
C GLY A 55 5.14 8.27 -6.83
N ALA A 56 5.73 8.04 -5.66
CA ALA A 56 6.00 6.66 -5.25
C ALA A 56 4.71 5.88 -5.02
N CYS A 57 3.71 6.53 -4.41
CA CYS A 57 2.43 5.86 -4.23
C CYS A 57 1.79 5.55 -5.58
N ASP A 58 1.89 6.49 -6.51
CA ASP A 58 1.31 6.28 -7.82
C ASP A 58 1.98 5.11 -8.55
N ARG A 59 3.28 5.04 -8.49
CA ARG A 59 3.96 3.96 -9.18
C ARG A 59 3.66 2.63 -8.54
N LEU A 60 3.69 2.55 -7.26
CA LEU A 60 3.49 1.25 -6.62
C LEU A 60 2.07 0.75 -6.68
N TYR A 61 1.10 1.64 -6.66
CA TYR A 61 -0.28 1.20 -6.57
C TYR A 61 -1.09 1.41 -7.84
N ARG A 62 -0.58 2.14 -8.80
CA ARG A 62 -1.28 2.30 -10.04
C ARG A 62 -0.49 1.85 -11.24
N GLN A 63 0.81 1.69 -11.11
CA GLN A 63 1.62 1.30 -12.24
C GLN A 63 2.48 0.09 -11.94
N TRP A 64 2.06 -0.69 -10.98
CA TRP A 64 2.87 -1.82 -10.50
C TRP A 64 3.36 -2.73 -11.60
N SER A 65 2.51 -3.07 -12.51
CA SER A 65 2.87 -4.03 -13.52
C SER A 65 3.91 -3.50 -14.49
N MET A 66 4.13 -2.19 -14.50
CA MET A 66 5.08 -1.63 -15.40
C MET A 66 6.42 -1.41 -14.75
N LEU A 67 6.56 -1.70 -13.49
CA LEU A 67 7.80 -1.44 -12.79
C LEU A 67 8.72 -2.64 -12.81
N SER A 68 10.00 -2.40 -12.95
CA SER A 68 10.98 -3.46 -12.77
C SER A 68 11.11 -3.79 -11.29
N PRO A 69 11.68 -4.90 -10.92
CA PRO A 69 11.89 -5.20 -9.51
C PRO A 69 12.72 -4.15 -8.79
N SER A 70 13.72 -3.58 -9.42
CA SER A 70 14.48 -2.56 -8.76
C SER A 70 13.69 -1.27 -8.61
N ASP A 71 12.80 -0.96 -9.54
CA ASP A 71 11.95 0.20 -9.40
C ASP A 71 10.97 0.02 -8.25
N LYS A 72 10.45 -1.19 -8.09
CA LYS A 72 9.56 -1.45 -6.97
C LYS A 72 10.30 -1.27 -5.66
N ALA A 73 11.49 -1.81 -5.56
CA ALA A 73 12.28 -1.70 -4.35
C ALA A 73 12.65 -0.24 -4.06
N PHE A 74 12.98 0.51 -5.10
CA PHE A 74 13.34 1.91 -4.92
C PHE A 74 12.15 2.71 -4.39
N ASN A 75 10.99 2.53 -4.98
CA ASN A 75 9.83 3.30 -4.54
C ASN A 75 9.39 2.87 -3.14
N GLU A 76 9.53 1.61 -2.80
CA GLU A 76 9.22 1.18 -1.45
C GLU A 76 10.18 1.79 -0.45
N CYS A 77 11.45 1.90 -0.81
CA CYS A 77 12.44 2.51 0.04
C CYS A 77 12.09 3.97 0.30
N LEU A 78 11.65 4.69 -0.74
CA LEU A 78 11.26 6.07 -0.57
C LEU A 78 10.10 6.20 0.40
N LEU A 79 9.12 5.31 0.29
CA LEU A 79 7.97 5.38 1.16
C LEU A 79 8.32 5.02 2.61
N GLN A 80 9.38 4.30 2.81
CA GLN A 80 9.77 3.96 4.16
C GLN A 80 10.65 5.04 4.79
N ASN A 81 11.32 5.82 4.00
CA ASN A 81 12.34 6.70 4.54
C ASN A 81 12.11 8.20 4.38
N LEU A 82 11.24 8.61 3.50
CA LEU A 82 11.00 10.04 3.33
C LEU A 82 9.84 10.64 4.12
N PRO A 83 8.84 9.87 4.55
CA PRO A 83 7.75 10.51 5.27
C PRO A 83 8.26 11.25 6.49
N GLY A 84 7.80 12.46 6.67
CA GLY A 84 8.19 13.25 7.81
C GLY A 84 9.48 14.02 7.65
N VAL A 85 10.20 13.79 6.56
CA VAL A 85 11.43 14.52 6.33
C VAL A 85 11.11 15.97 6.08
N GLN A 86 11.77 16.87 6.82
CA GLN A 86 11.43 18.24 6.68
C GLN A 86 12.44 19.03 5.90
N SER A 87 13.64 18.59 5.78
CA SER A 87 14.66 19.35 5.10
C SER A 87 14.87 18.87 3.69
N SER A 88 14.82 19.78 2.76
CA SER A 88 15.10 19.42 1.38
C SER A 88 16.51 18.89 1.21
N ALA A 89 17.41 19.29 2.09
CA ALA A 89 18.77 18.81 1.99
C ALA A 89 18.88 17.29 2.23
N ALA A 90 17.92 16.69 2.87
CA ALA A 90 17.97 15.27 3.11
C ALA A 90 17.47 14.45 1.92
N ILE A 91 16.81 15.09 0.97
CA ILE A 91 16.21 14.34 -0.12
C ILE A 91 17.26 13.61 -0.96
N GLY A 92 18.28 14.31 -1.38
CA GLY A 92 19.29 13.69 -2.22
C GLY A 92 19.95 12.48 -1.59
N PRO A 93 20.44 12.61 -0.37
CA PRO A 93 21.05 11.46 0.28
C PRO A 93 20.12 10.28 0.48
N VAL A 94 18.85 10.55 0.80
CA VAL A 94 17.91 9.45 0.96
C VAL A 94 17.66 8.77 -0.38
N MET A 95 17.46 9.56 -1.43
CA MET A 95 17.22 8.97 -2.74
C MET A 95 18.44 8.17 -3.21
N SER A 96 19.63 8.68 -2.94
CA SER A 96 20.82 7.97 -3.32
C SER A 96 20.95 6.65 -2.57
N ALA A 97 20.65 6.65 -1.28
CA ALA A 97 20.71 5.43 -0.50
C ALA A 97 19.68 4.43 -0.98
N CYS A 98 18.48 4.91 -1.30
CA CYS A 98 17.45 4.02 -1.80
C CYS A 98 17.84 3.43 -3.16
N ARG A 99 18.50 4.24 -3.96
CA ARG A 99 18.89 3.72 -5.24
C ARG A 99 19.94 2.65 -5.09
N ARG A 100 20.86 2.80 -4.19
CA ARG A 100 21.88 1.79 -3.97
C ARG A 100 21.27 0.53 -3.37
N GLN A 101 20.34 0.66 -2.46
CA GLN A 101 19.73 -0.51 -1.89
C GLN A 101 18.94 -1.28 -2.93
N SER A 102 18.26 -0.57 -3.81
CA SER A 102 17.45 -1.27 -4.82
C SER A 102 18.33 -1.95 -5.85
N ALA A 103 19.49 -1.38 -6.15
CA ALA A 103 20.41 -2.03 -7.07
C ALA A 103 20.99 -3.28 -6.43
N ASP A 104 21.27 -3.22 -5.14
CA ASP A 104 21.80 -4.39 -4.47
C ASP A 104 20.79 -5.51 -4.44
N SER A 105 19.52 -5.19 -4.33
CA SER A 105 18.54 -6.22 -4.29
C SER A 105 18.51 -7.00 -5.57
N MET A 106 18.96 -6.45 -6.63
CA MET A 106 18.92 -7.17 -7.87
C MET A 106 20.03 -8.14 -8.01
N HIS A 107 21.01 -8.06 -7.14
CA HIS A 107 22.10 -8.90 -7.29
C HIS A 107 21.95 -10.15 -6.56
N PHE A 108 20.94 -10.48 -6.11
CA PHE A 108 20.82 -11.52 -5.29
C PHE A 108 20.49 -12.65 -5.88
N ASP A 109 20.49 -13.28 -6.30
CA ASP A 109 20.16 -14.37 -6.83
C ASP A 109 21.07 -15.07 -7.21
#